data_f70711aaa34ed16313dfc2fe6f890bd5
#
_entry.id   f70711aaa34ed16313dfc2fe6f890bd5
#
_cell.length_a   1.000
_cell.length_b   1.000
_cell.length_c   1.000
_cell.angle_alpha   90.00
_cell.angle_beta   90.00
_cell.angle_gamma   90.00
#
_symmetry.space_group_name_H-M   'P 1'
#
loop_
_entity.id
_entity.type
_entity.pdbx_description
1 polymer ?
#
loop_
_entity_poly.entity_id
_entity_poly.type
_entity_poly.pdbx_seq_one_letter_code
_entity_poly.pdbx_strand_id
1 'polypeptide(L)'
;MKKILTLIIPLLCLVWANGVSAQVLRAGIKGEPSSIDPHYHNLTPNNALAREIFDRLIMPDDKQRLQPGLAVSWKAVDDLTWEFKLRKGVKFHDGSPFTADDVVFTFERAPNVPNSPSSFMTYLKGKKISKIDDHTVHIKTERPYPLMPNDMMTFSIISKKHGQGATTEDYNNGKAAIGTGQFKFVEWIPGDRLVLERNENYWGKKPEWKQVIIKPIKSAPSRMAALLAGDVDFIDNVPTTDIERLKNEQGIELSQGISNRVIYLHLDHKRQDSPFVKANGGGAIKNPLQDHRVRKAISKAINRDAIVDRVMEGVAIKAGQLLPEGFFGVSPNLKPEPYDPAGAKKLLAEAGVPNGFELTIHGPNDRYINDAKICEAIGQMLSRVGIRTSVETMPKSVYFNRASRGGPGKTPEFSFILVGWGAGTGEASSPLKSLLHTYDKSRGFGASNRGRYSNPEVDRMVEEALAMIDETKRQNLLAKATELAI
;
A
#
# COMPACT_ATOMS: atom_id res chain seq x y z
N MET A 1 -84.67 0.35 37.84
CA MET A 1 -83.85 1.43 37.22
C MET A 1 -82.39 1.09 37.46
N LYS A 2 -81.70 0.44 36.50
CA LYS A 2 -80.27 0.09 36.62
C LYS A 2 -79.49 1.17 35.88
N LYS A 3 -78.58 1.89 36.57
CA LYS A 3 -77.67 2.86 36.00
C LYS A 3 -76.43 2.07 35.42
N ILE A 4 -76.19 2.14 34.10
CA ILE A 4 -75.03 1.63 33.42
C ILE A 4 -73.96 2.72 33.56
N LEU A 5 -72.81 2.41 34.21
CA LEU A 5 -71.67 3.26 34.34
C LEU A 5 -70.72 2.92 33.22
N THR A 6 -70.62 3.82 32.21
CA THR A 6 -69.71 3.65 31.08
C THR A 6 -68.33 4.12 31.49
N LEU A 7 -67.38 3.19 31.60
CA LEU A 7 -65.96 3.46 31.89
C LEU A 7 -65.26 3.81 30.60
N ILE A 8 -64.88 5.08 30.39
CA ILE A 8 -64.04 5.52 29.27
C ILE A 8 -62.60 5.33 29.70
N ILE A 9 -61.90 4.32 29.08
CA ILE A 9 -60.45 4.11 29.19
C ILE A 9 -59.77 5.03 28.18
N PRO A 10 -58.93 5.99 28.56
CA PRO A 10 -58.14 6.74 27.58
C PRO A 10 -57.05 5.83 27.01
N LEU A 11 -57.09 5.62 25.68
CA LEU A 11 -56.06 4.96 24.91
C LEU A 11 -54.82 5.85 24.90
N LEU A 12 -53.83 5.53 25.75
CA LEU A 12 -52.55 6.21 25.79
C LEU A 12 -51.73 5.72 24.56
N CYS A 13 -51.73 6.51 23.47
CA CYS A 13 -50.84 6.30 22.37
C CYS A 13 -49.41 6.54 22.86
N LEU A 14 -48.70 5.45 23.18
CA LEU A 14 -47.23 5.46 23.29
C LEU A 14 -46.68 5.75 21.90
N VAL A 15 -46.39 7.01 21.62
CA VAL A 15 -45.50 7.42 20.51
C VAL A 15 -44.12 6.91 20.88
N TRP A 16 -43.73 5.78 20.30
CA TRP A 16 -42.35 5.35 20.28
C TRP A 16 -41.57 6.41 19.51
N ALA A 17 -40.97 7.36 20.21
CA ALA A 17 -39.92 8.17 19.67
C ALA A 17 -38.78 7.20 19.31
N ASN A 18 -38.70 6.80 18.03
CA ASN A 18 -37.49 6.23 17.48
C ASN A 18 -36.43 7.31 17.65
N GLY A 19 -35.74 7.30 18.77
CA GLY A 19 -34.52 8.06 18.97
C GLY A 19 -33.59 7.65 17.86
N VAL A 20 -33.33 8.55 16.92
CA VAL A 20 -32.26 8.40 15.96
C VAL A 20 -30.99 8.25 16.81
N SER A 21 -30.62 7.03 17.10
CA SER A 21 -29.33 6.71 17.73
C SER A 21 -28.26 7.46 16.96
N ALA A 22 -27.47 8.24 17.66
CA ALA A 22 -26.38 8.94 17.02
C ALA A 22 -25.60 7.89 16.18
N GLN A 23 -25.50 8.12 14.87
CA GLN A 23 -24.84 7.21 13.93
C GLN A 23 -23.34 7.16 14.26
N VAL A 24 -22.95 6.28 15.16
CA VAL A 24 -21.57 6.04 15.60
C VAL A 24 -21.07 4.79 14.92
N LEU A 25 -19.95 4.87 14.22
CA LEU A 25 -19.23 3.73 13.68
C LEU A 25 -18.07 3.36 14.61
N ARG A 26 -18.07 2.15 15.15
CA ARG A 26 -17.00 1.59 15.96
C ARG A 26 -16.15 0.66 15.08
N ALA A 27 -14.89 1.03 14.83
CA ALA A 27 -14.00 0.30 13.95
C ALA A 27 -12.86 -0.37 14.72
N GLY A 28 -12.81 -1.70 14.70
CA GLY A 28 -11.71 -2.50 15.23
C GLY A 28 -10.61 -2.70 14.20
N ILE A 29 -9.44 -2.06 14.34
CA ILE A 29 -8.37 -2.12 13.35
C ILE A 29 -7.11 -2.84 13.87
N LYS A 30 -6.41 -3.56 12.96
CA LYS A 30 -5.13 -4.23 13.29
C LYS A 30 -4.01 -3.24 13.57
N GLY A 31 -3.93 -2.18 12.79
CA GLY A 31 -2.80 -1.25 12.77
C GLY A 31 -3.15 0.10 13.37
N GLU A 32 -2.58 0.42 14.53
CA GLU A 32 -2.69 1.74 15.12
C GLU A 32 -1.78 2.76 14.43
N PRO A 33 -2.22 4.02 14.17
CA PRO A 33 -1.33 5.08 13.74
C PRO A 33 -0.34 5.44 14.85
N SER A 34 0.89 5.78 14.48
CA SER A 34 1.93 6.19 15.44
C SER A 34 1.92 7.68 15.75
N SER A 35 1.08 8.47 15.06
CA SER A 35 0.90 9.92 15.25
C SER A 35 -0.34 10.39 14.48
N ILE A 36 -0.96 11.48 14.95
CA ILE A 36 -2.00 12.23 14.23
C ILE A 36 -1.39 13.21 13.22
N ASP A 37 -0.13 13.59 13.39
CA ASP A 37 0.57 14.45 12.44
C ASP A 37 0.64 13.77 11.05
N PRO A 38 -0.02 14.34 10.01
CA PRO A 38 -0.15 13.70 8.71
C PRO A 38 1.18 13.58 7.95
N HIS A 39 2.22 14.26 8.41
CA HIS A 39 3.54 14.27 7.78
C HIS A 39 4.63 13.55 8.58
N TYR A 40 4.32 13.07 9.80
CA TYR A 40 5.30 12.42 10.67
C TYR A 40 5.76 11.05 10.15
N HIS A 41 4.82 10.21 9.68
CA HIS A 41 5.14 8.84 9.32
C HIS A 41 4.40 8.40 8.06
N ASN A 42 5.11 8.26 6.94
CA ASN A 42 4.56 7.69 5.72
C ASN A 42 4.37 6.18 5.88
N LEU A 43 3.33 5.79 6.60
CA LEU A 43 2.95 4.41 6.91
C LEU A 43 1.43 4.24 6.72
N THR A 44 1.00 3.06 6.27
CA THR A 44 -0.41 2.80 5.92
C THR A 44 -1.43 3.22 6.99
N PRO A 45 -1.31 2.84 8.30
CA PRO A 45 -2.28 3.27 9.30
C PRO A 45 -2.31 4.79 9.50
N ASN A 46 -1.14 5.45 9.48
CA ASN A 46 -1.05 6.91 9.57
C ASN A 46 -1.69 7.59 8.35
N ASN A 47 -1.39 7.09 7.14
CA ASN A 47 -1.94 7.63 5.90
C ASN A 47 -3.46 7.40 5.79
N ALA A 48 -3.98 6.28 6.30
CA ALA A 48 -5.41 6.00 6.35
C ALA A 48 -6.13 7.00 7.26
N LEU A 49 -5.63 7.17 8.49
CA LEU A 49 -6.18 8.16 9.42
C LEU A 49 -6.09 9.59 8.88
N ALA A 50 -4.94 9.98 8.32
CA ALA A 50 -4.75 11.32 7.81
C ALA A 50 -5.79 11.70 6.73
N ARG A 51 -6.28 10.73 5.95
CA ARG A 51 -7.33 10.95 4.93
C ARG A 51 -8.70 11.29 5.51
N GLU A 52 -8.94 10.94 6.75
CA GLU A 52 -10.21 11.26 7.41
C GLU A 52 -10.24 12.73 7.86
N ILE A 53 -9.08 13.26 8.29
CA ILE A 53 -8.95 14.61 8.88
C ILE A 53 -8.49 15.64 7.86
N PHE A 54 -7.61 15.24 6.92
CA PHE A 54 -6.95 16.13 5.97
C PHE A 54 -7.17 15.65 4.53
N ASP A 55 -7.51 16.55 3.63
CA ASP A 55 -7.59 16.24 2.20
C ASP A 55 -6.25 16.40 1.49
N ARG A 56 -6.20 15.94 0.25
CA ARG A 56 -5.06 15.99 -0.67
C ARG A 56 -5.39 16.83 -1.89
N LEU A 57 -4.37 17.27 -2.63
CA LEU A 57 -4.61 17.94 -3.91
C LEU A 57 -5.31 17.01 -4.88
N ILE A 58 -4.86 15.77 -4.96
CA ILE A 58 -5.43 14.73 -5.81
C ILE A 58 -5.82 13.54 -4.93
N MET A 59 -6.97 12.95 -5.20
CA MET A 59 -7.49 11.78 -4.51
C MET A 59 -7.33 10.54 -5.42
N PRO A 60 -7.02 9.36 -4.89
CA PRO A 60 -7.10 8.13 -5.64
C PRO A 60 -8.51 7.53 -5.59
N ASP A 61 -8.96 6.90 -6.68
CA ASP A 61 -10.07 5.94 -6.63
C ASP A 61 -9.58 4.55 -6.14
N ASP A 62 -10.46 3.56 -6.17
CA ASP A 62 -10.19 2.17 -5.77
C ASP A 62 -9.08 1.49 -6.62
N LYS A 63 -8.88 1.95 -7.86
CA LYS A 63 -7.81 1.53 -8.77
C LYS A 63 -6.63 2.49 -8.80
N GLN A 64 -6.56 3.40 -7.83
CA GLN A 64 -5.54 4.44 -7.72
C GLN A 64 -5.45 5.38 -8.94
N ARG A 65 -6.53 5.53 -9.68
CA ARG A 65 -6.63 6.53 -10.74
C ARG A 65 -6.84 7.90 -10.13
N LEU A 66 -6.23 8.91 -10.75
CA LEU A 66 -6.23 10.28 -10.26
C LEU A 66 -7.64 10.89 -10.34
N GLN A 67 -8.14 11.36 -9.20
CA GLN A 67 -9.42 12.05 -9.08
C GLN A 67 -9.21 13.44 -8.49
N PRO A 68 -10.04 14.44 -8.85
CA PRO A 68 -10.00 15.76 -8.25
C PRO A 68 -10.24 15.71 -6.73
N GLY A 69 -9.32 16.33 -5.97
CA GLY A 69 -9.43 16.59 -4.54
C GLY A 69 -9.53 18.09 -4.27
N LEU A 70 -8.58 18.62 -3.49
CA LEU A 70 -8.43 20.07 -3.31
C LEU A 70 -7.95 20.79 -4.58
N ALA A 71 -7.33 20.08 -5.53
CA ALA A 71 -7.15 20.55 -6.89
C ALA A 71 -8.29 20.02 -7.77
N VAL A 72 -8.91 20.90 -8.56
CA VAL A 72 -10.00 20.55 -9.47
C VAL A 72 -9.49 20.18 -10.87
N SER A 73 -8.29 20.65 -11.23
CA SER A 73 -7.60 20.30 -12.47
C SER A 73 -6.09 20.52 -12.35
N TRP A 74 -5.35 19.83 -13.20
CA TRP A 74 -3.90 19.97 -13.32
C TRP A 74 -3.46 19.72 -14.75
N LYS A 75 -2.39 20.37 -15.16
CA LYS A 75 -1.77 20.19 -16.48
C LYS A 75 -0.31 20.60 -16.45
N ALA A 76 0.50 20.00 -17.31
CA ALA A 76 1.81 20.52 -17.64
C ALA A 76 1.61 21.78 -18.50
N VAL A 77 2.23 22.89 -18.10
CA VAL A 77 2.22 24.15 -18.87
C VAL A 77 3.48 24.28 -19.71
N ASP A 78 4.54 23.60 -19.33
CA ASP A 78 5.75 23.31 -20.07
C ASP A 78 6.35 21.98 -19.56
N ASP A 79 7.48 21.54 -20.12
CA ASP A 79 8.12 20.26 -19.77
C ASP A 79 8.55 20.17 -18.31
N LEU A 80 8.74 21.29 -17.62
CA LEU A 80 9.26 21.36 -16.27
C LEU A 80 8.23 21.86 -15.24
N THR A 81 7.10 22.41 -15.68
CA THR A 81 6.14 23.12 -14.82
C THR A 81 4.74 22.53 -14.94
N TRP A 82 4.17 22.18 -13.80
CA TRP A 82 2.79 21.77 -13.66
C TRP A 82 1.97 22.88 -12.99
N GLU A 83 0.81 23.20 -13.56
CA GLU A 83 -0.22 24.08 -12.98
C GLU A 83 -1.28 23.24 -12.29
N PHE A 84 -1.65 23.62 -11.04
CA PHE A 84 -2.78 23.06 -10.31
C PHE A 84 -3.78 24.18 -10.00
N LYS A 85 -5.04 24.00 -10.41
CA LYS A 85 -6.16 24.87 -10.05
C LYS A 85 -6.84 24.34 -8.80
N LEU A 86 -6.89 25.16 -7.74
CA LEU A 86 -7.41 24.75 -6.43
C LEU A 86 -8.93 24.99 -6.35
N ARG A 87 -9.58 24.15 -5.57
CA ARG A 87 -11.03 24.23 -5.30
C ARG A 87 -11.34 25.49 -4.50
N LYS A 88 -12.29 26.29 -4.99
CA LYS A 88 -12.78 27.48 -4.29
C LYS A 88 -13.82 27.12 -3.22
N GLY A 89 -13.92 27.91 -2.18
CA GLY A 89 -14.94 27.78 -1.13
C GLY A 89 -14.71 26.66 -0.11
N VAL A 90 -13.58 25.92 -0.19
CA VAL A 90 -13.21 24.96 0.83
C VAL A 90 -12.82 25.67 2.12
N LYS A 91 -13.24 25.11 3.26
CA LYS A 91 -12.92 25.63 4.59
C LYS A 91 -12.25 24.56 5.45
N PHE A 92 -11.31 24.96 6.27
CA PHE A 92 -10.79 24.14 7.35
C PHE A 92 -11.85 23.92 8.43
N HIS A 93 -11.60 22.99 9.33
CA HIS A 93 -12.51 22.61 10.41
C HIS A 93 -12.88 23.78 11.34
N ASP A 94 -12.03 24.80 11.43
CA ASP A 94 -12.27 26.05 12.17
C ASP A 94 -13.02 27.13 11.37
N GLY A 95 -13.40 26.83 10.12
CA GLY A 95 -14.09 27.76 9.22
C GLY A 95 -13.19 28.68 8.42
N SER A 96 -11.86 28.71 8.66
CA SER A 96 -10.92 29.48 7.87
C SER A 96 -10.82 28.97 6.44
N PRO A 97 -10.57 29.86 5.43
CA PRO A 97 -10.53 29.47 4.05
C PRO A 97 -9.26 28.69 3.70
N PHE A 98 -9.39 27.69 2.82
CA PHE A 98 -8.25 27.02 2.19
C PHE A 98 -7.79 27.82 0.98
N THR A 99 -6.47 28.04 0.86
CA THR A 99 -5.84 28.80 -0.24
C THR A 99 -4.51 28.18 -0.69
N ALA A 100 -3.91 28.75 -1.70
CA ALA A 100 -2.58 28.38 -2.19
C ALA A 100 -1.47 28.55 -1.14
N ASP A 101 -1.64 29.45 -0.14
CA ASP A 101 -0.67 29.60 0.94
C ASP A 101 -0.53 28.34 1.80
N ASP A 102 -1.63 27.59 1.99
CA ASP A 102 -1.63 26.33 2.74
C ASP A 102 -0.88 25.24 1.97
N VAL A 103 -1.03 25.22 0.64
CA VAL A 103 -0.31 24.29 -0.23
C VAL A 103 1.20 24.58 -0.21
N VAL A 104 1.59 25.83 -0.35
CA VAL A 104 3.00 26.27 -0.27
C VAL A 104 3.59 25.88 1.08
N PHE A 105 2.90 26.20 2.17
CA PHE A 105 3.33 25.84 3.52
C PHE A 105 3.47 24.32 3.70
N THR A 106 2.55 23.54 3.15
CA THR A 106 2.63 22.07 3.20
C THR A 106 3.91 21.55 2.54
N PHE A 107 4.29 22.09 1.38
CA PHE A 107 5.52 21.72 0.68
C PHE A 107 6.78 22.04 1.49
N GLU A 108 6.77 23.12 2.26
CA GLU A 108 7.88 23.49 3.14
C GLU A 108 7.97 22.57 4.36
N ARG A 109 6.83 22.23 4.98
CA ARG A 109 6.80 21.47 6.22
C ARG A 109 6.96 19.95 6.02
N ALA A 110 6.24 19.36 5.08
CA ALA A 110 6.11 17.91 4.99
C ALA A 110 7.45 17.16 4.82
N PRO A 111 8.47 17.67 4.08
CA PRO A 111 9.77 17.03 4.01
C PRO A 111 10.63 17.19 5.27
N ASN A 112 10.31 18.13 6.16
CA ASN A 112 11.17 18.62 7.24
C ASN A 112 10.63 18.32 8.65
N VAL A 113 9.71 17.36 8.81
CA VAL A 113 9.19 16.96 10.13
C VAL A 113 10.31 16.30 10.96
N PRO A 114 10.64 16.85 12.14
CA PRO A 114 11.69 16.31 12.99
C PRO A 114 11.42 14.85 13.42
N ASN A 115 12.46 14.04 13.48
CA ASN A 115 12.41 12.64 13.92
C ASN A 115 11.44 11.75 13.14
N SER A 116 11.03 12.14 11.93
CA SER A 116 10.18 11.34 11.07
C SER A 116 10.85 9.99 10.75
N PRO A 117 10.23 8.85 11.08
CA PRO A 117 10.79 7.53 10.77
C PRO A 117 10.65 7.16 9.28
N SER A 118 9.76 7.84 8.55
CA SER A 118 9.57 7.70 7.09
C SER A 118 8.99 8.99 6.52
N SER A 119 9.87 9.84 5.98
CA SER A 119 9.55 11.18 5.52
C SER A 119 8.83 11.19 4.16
N PHE A 120 7.99 12.18 3.96
CA PHE A 120 7.37 12.53 2.67
C PHE A 120 8.33 13.25 1.71
N MET A 121 9.56 13.51 2.11
CA MET A 121 10.59 14.09 1.22
C MET A 121 10.73 13.32 -0.10
N THR A 122 10.49 12.02 -0.11
CA THR A 122 10.56 11.19 -1.33
C THR A 122 9.65 11.70 -2.45
N TYR A 123 8.54 12.37 -2.12
CA TYR A 123 7.58 12.93 -3.08
C TYR A 123 7.81 14.41 -3.37
N LEU A 124 8.59 15.11 -2.53
CA LEU A 124 8.72 16.57 -2.58
C LEU A 124 10.11 17.04 -2.99
N LYS A 125 11.14 16.20 -2.82
CA LYS A 125 12.51 16.54 -3.17
C LYS A 125 12.65 16.94 -4.65
N GLY A 126 13.31 18.08 -4.89
CA GLY A 126 13.55 18.61 -6.25
C GLY A 126 12.33 19.29 -6.89
N LYS A 127 11.27 19.52 -6.12
CA LYS A 127 10.07 20.26 -6.54
C LYS A 127 10.06 21.64 -5.90
N LYS A 128 9.88 22.68 -6.71
CA LYS A 128 9.75 24.06 -6.26
C LYS A 128 8.32 24.53 -6.52
N ILE A 129 7.61 24.90 -5.46
CA ILE A 129 6.24 25.40 -5.55
C ILE A 129 6.24 26.93 -5.54
N SER A 130 5.32 27.52 -6.29
CA SER A 130 5.03 28.95 -6.28
C SER A 130 3.52 29.20 -6.31
N LYS A 131 3.08 30.15 -5.50
CA LYS A 131 1.73 30.71 -5.54
C LYS A 131 1.63 31.65 -6.74
N ILE A 132 0.61 31.44 -7.58
CA ILE A 132 0.28 32.33 -8.71
C ILE A 132 -0.84 33.28 -8.29
N ASP A 133 -1.88 32.73 -7.70
CA ASP A 133 -2.99 33.43 -7.06
C ASP A 133 -3.52 32.57 -5.89
N ASP A 134 -4.61 32.99 -5.22
CA ASP A 134 -5.16 32.25 -4.06
C ASP A 134 -5.67 30.86 -4.41
N HIS A 135 -5.91 30.56 -5.69
CA HIS A 135 -6.43 29.28 -6.16
C HIS A 135 -5.63 28.67 -7.31
N THR A 136 -4.37 29.09 -7.47
CA THR A 136 -3.48 28.55 -8.50
C THR A 136 -2.07 28.42 -7.95
N VAL A 137 -1.49 27.23 -8.09
CA VAL A 137 -0.07 26.99 -7.80
C VAL A 137 0.64 26.41 -9.00
N HIS A 138 1.91 26.76 -9.18
CA HIS A 138 2.83 26.10 -10.10
C HIS A 138 3.84 25.27 -9.31
N ILE A 139 4.11 24.07 -9.80
CA ILE A 139 5.15 23.18 -9.24
C ILE A 139 6.15 22.91 -10.34
N LYS A 140 7.39 23.35 -10.14
CA LYS A 140 8.50 23.24 -11.09
C LYS A 140 9.52 22.19 -10.65
N THR A 141 10.05 21.43 -11.63
CA THR A 141 11.13 20.47 -11.47
C THR A 141 12.33 20.84 -12.35
N GLU A 142 13.48 20.24 -12.10
CA GLU A 142 14.71 20.43 -12.90
C GLU A 142 14.74 19.57 -14.16
N ARG A 143 13.84 18.58 -14.26
CA ARG A 143 13.70 17.66 -15.39
C ARG A 143 12.21 17.38 -15.61
N PRO A 144 11.79 16.97 -16.81
CA PRO A 144 10.42 16.53 -17.04
C PRO A 144 10.00 15.47 -16.01
N TYR A 145 8.82 15.66 -15.40
CA TYR A 145 8.36 14.81 -14.31
C TYR A 145 6.88 14.45 -14.43
N PRO A 146 6.53 13.38 -15.16
CA PRO A 146 5.15 12.97 -15.41
C PRO A 146 4.41 12.50 -14.16
N LEU A 147 5.12 12.08 -13.11
CA LEU A 147 4.54 11.60 -11.86
C LEU A 147 4.09 12.72 -10.90
N MET A 148 4.14 13.98 -11.32
CA MET A 148 3.75 15.10 -10.46
C MET A 148 2.34 14.92 -9.89
N PRO A 149 1.30 14.61 -10.71
CA PRO A 149 -0.03 14.39 -10.17
C PRO A 149 -0.11 13.19 -9.21
N ASN A 150 0.62 12.10 -9.50
CA ASN A 150 0.67 10.92 -8.63
C ASN A 150 1.30 11.22 -7.26
N ASP A 151 2.34 12.04 -7.22
CA ASP A 151 2.93 12.45 -5.95
C ASP A 151 1.94 13.30 -5.12
N MET A 152 1.14 14.15 -5.77
CA MET A 152 0.15 15.01 -5.10
C MET A 152 -1.00 14.23 -4.45
N MET A 153 -1.17 12.97 -4.75
CA MET A 153 -2.14 12.10 -4.06
C MET A 153 -1.56 11.37 -2.83
N THR A 154 -0.27 11.57 -2.50
CA THR A 154 0.40 10.78 -1.46
C THR A 154 0.43 11.44 -0.09
N PHE A 155 0.36 12.75 -0.01
CA PHE A 155 0.43 13.50 1.24
C PHE A 155 -0.73 14.49 1.40
N SER A 156 -1.06 14.78 2.64
CA SER A 156 -2.19 15.64 3.02
C SER A 156 -1.79 17.12 3.03
N ILE A 157 -2.74 17.99 2.70
CA ILE A 157 -2.57 19.44 2.82
C ILE A 157 -2.99 19.88 4.23
N ILE A 158 -2.20 20.73 4.86
CA ILE A 158 -2.44 21.25 6.20
C ILE A 158 -2.64 22.75 6.21
N SER A 159 -3.32 23.24 7.23
CA SER A 159 -3.50 24.69 7.45
C SER A 159 -2.18 25.36 7.81
N LYS A 160 -1.79 26.41 7.08
CA LYS A 160 -0.69 27.27 7.45
C LYS A 160 -0.92 27.94 8.82
N LYS A 161 -2.16 28.42 9.05
CA LYS A 161 -2.56 29.09 10.29
C LYS A 161 -2.29 28.24 11.53
N HIS A 162 -2.62 26.94 11.48
CA HIS A 162 -2.50 26.02 12.61
C HIS A 162 -1.20 25.21 12.61
N GLY A 163 -0.57 25.05 11.44
CA GLY A 163 0.64 24.25 11.27
C GLY A 163 1.95 25.04 11.44
N GLN A 164 1.91 26.37 11.31
CA GLN A 164 3.10 27.19 11.44
C GLN A 164 3.66 27.14 12.87
N GLY A 165 4.87 26.61 13.02
CA GLY A 165 5.50 26.41 14.34
C GLY A 165 4.94 25.23 15.14
N ALA A 166 3.93 24.50 14.62
CA ALA A 166 3.36 23.36 15.31
C ALA A 166 4.30 22.15 15.29
N THR A 167 4.42 21.51 16.43
CA THR A 167 5.14 20.25 16.63
C THR A 167 4.25 19.05 16.30
N THR A 168 4.84 17.87 16.18
CA THR A 168 4.07 16.61 16.05
C THR A 168 3.13 16.41 17.25
N GLU A 169 3.52 16.83 18.45
CA GLU A 169 2.69 16.76 19.66
C GLU A 169 1.48 17.70 19.58
N ASP A 170 1.58 18.86 18.97
CA ASP A 170 0.44 19.77 18.75
C ASP A 170 -0.60 19.15 17.80
N TYR A 171 -0.19 18.25 16.88
CA TYR A 171 -1.14 17.44 16.12
C TYR A 171 -1.73 16.31 16.95
N ASN A 172 -0.91 15.59 17.74
CA ASN A 172 -1.34 14.47 18.55
C ASN A 172 -2.39 14.86 19.60
N ASN A 173 -2.31 16.04 20.16
CA ASN A 173 -3.26 16.59 21.15
C ASN A 173 -4.43 17.36 20.52
N GLY A 174 -4.51 17.46 19.19
CA GLY A 174 -5.60 18.10 18.46
C GLY A 174 -5.44 19.58 18.16
N LYS A 175 -4.51 20.28 18.80
CA LYS A 175 -4.31 21.74 18.62
C LYS A 175 -4.03 22.12 17.15
N ALA A 176 -3.24 21.31 16.44
CA ALA A 176 -2.91 21.53 15.04
C ALA A 176 -3.63 20.54 14.09
N ALA A 177 -4.43 19.60 14.61
CA ALA A 177 -5.16 18.64 13.79
C ALA A 177 -6.42 19.25 13.12
N ILE A 178 -6.26 20.42 12.51
CA ILE A 178 -7.30 21.21 11.84
C ILE A 178 -7.12 21.04 10.33
N GLY A 179 -7.87 20.12 9.74
CA GLY A 179 -7.85 19.80 8.32
C GLY A 179 -9.08 20.32 7.57
N THR A 180 -9.17 19.90 6.31
CA THR A 180 -10.35 20.15 5.44
C THR A 180 -11.21 18.91 5.28
N GLY A 181 -10.82 17.77 5.88
CA GLY A 181 -11.38 16.45 5.69
C GLY A 181 -12.79 16.25 6.20
N GLN A 182 -13.32 15.08 5.91
CA GLN A 182 -14.71 14.71 6.22
C GLN A 182 -15.00 14.53 7.72
N PHE A 183 -13.94 14.30 8.52
CA PHE A 183 -14.04 14.22 9.98
C PHE A 183 -13.09 15.19 10.66
N LYS A 184 -13.48 15.63 11.86
CA LYS A 184 -12.68 16.43 12.79
C LYS A 184 -12.09 15.54 13.87
N PHE A 185 -10.88 15.81 14.28
CA PHE A 185 -10.26 15.18 15.44
C PHE A 185 -10.97 15.59 16.73
N VAL A 186 -11.24 14.62 17.62
CA VAL A 186 -11.79 14.83 18.95
C VAL A 186 -10.78 14.46 20.03
N GLU A 187 -10.35 13.19 20.04
CA GLU A 187 -9.32 12.72 20.97
C GLU A 187 -8.55 11.51 20.42
N TRP A 188 -7.35 11.31 20.93
CA TRP A 188 -6.58 10.10 20.71
C TRP A 188 -5.92 9.65 22.01
N ILE A 189 -6.24 8.44 22.44
CA ILE A 189 -5.63 7.74 23.57
C ILE A 189 -4.88 6.53 22.99
N PRO A 190 -3.53 6.60 22.85
CA PRO A 190 -2.74 5.54 22.27
C PRO A 190 -2.99 4.19 22.94
N GLY A 191 -3.22 3.15 22.12
CA GLY A 191 -3.53 1.80 22.58
C GLY A 191 -5.00 1.54 22.99
N ASP A 192 -5.81 2.58 23.13
CA ASP A 192 -7.22 2.46 23.51
C ASP A 192 -8.16 2.87 22.36
N ARG A 193 -8.18 4.15 22.00
CA ARG A 193 -9.12 4.67 20.99
C ARG A 193 -8.66 5.97 20.32
N LEU A 194 -9.19 6.19 19.14
CA LEU A 194 -9.25 7.48 18.47
C LEU A 194 -10.70 7.82 18.18
N VAL A 195 -11.11 9.05 18.47
CA VAL A 195 -12.47 9.55 18.24
C VAL A 195 -12.44 10.68 17.22
N LEU A 196 -13.29 10.56 16.21
CA LEU A 196 -13.50 11.55 15.17
C LEU A 196 -14.97 11.96 15.14
N GLU A 197 -15.25 13.24 14.84
CA GLU A 197 -16.58 13.80 14.65
C GLU A 197 -16.78 14.25 13.20
N ARG A 198 -17.97 14.06 12.63
CA ARG A 198 -18.27 14.45 11.26
C ARG A 198 -18.11 15.96 11.07
N ASN A 199 -17.45 16.35 10.00
CA ASN A 199 -17.40 17.73 9.53
C ASN A 199 -18.71 18.09 8.81
N GLU A 200 -19.61 18.80 9.48
CA GLU A 200 -20.91 19.20 8.89
C GLU A 200 -20.76 20.17 7.71
N ASN A 201 -19.59 20.81 7.58
CA ASN A 201 -19.27 21.75 6.51
C ASN A 201 -18.34 21.17 5.47
N TYR A 202 -18.25 19.82 5.37
CA TYR A 202 -17.39 19.17 4.40
C TYR A 202 -17.78 19.56 2.98
N TRP A 203 -16.79 19.90 2.17
CA TRP A 203 -16.98 20.36 0.79
C TRP A 203 -17.40 19.24 -0.20
N GLY A 204 -17.13 17.99 0.15
CA GLY A 204 -17.50 16.81 -0.63
C GLY A 204 -18.80 16.15 -0.16
N LYS A 205 -18.96 14.86 -0.51
CA LYS A 205 -20.09 14.08 0.01
C LYS A 205 -19.90 13.84 1.51
N LYS A 206 -20.84 14.31 2.31
CA LYS A 206 -20.80 14.08 3.75
C LYS A 206 -20.92 12.59 4.08
N PRO A 207 -20.10 12.07 5.01
CA PRO A 207 -20.28 10.71 5.51
C PRO A 207 -21.59 10.57 6.28
N GLU A 208 -22.14 9.35 6.32
CA GLU A 208 -23.39 9.07 7.04
C GLU A 208 -23.19 9.07 8.55
N TRP A 209 -22.02 8.63 9.01
CA TRP A 209 -21.66 8.53 10.41
C TRP A 209 -21.40 9.91 11.02
N LYS A 210 -22.00 10.19 12.17
CA LYS A 210 -21.76 11.42 12.93
C LYS A 210 -20.48 11.36 13.76
N GLN A 211 -20.12 10.17 14.19
CA GLN A 211 -18.91 9.91 14.95
C GLN A 211 -18.27 8.61 14.50
N VAL A 212 -16.96 8.55 14.53
CA VAL A 212 -16.18 7.32 14.29
C VAL A 212 -15.27 7.09 15.49
N ILE A 213 -15.34 5.89 16.07
CA ILE A 213 -14.46 5.44 17.16
C ILE A 213 -13.59 4.32 16.62
N ILE A 214 -12.30 4.58 16.51
CA ILE A 214 -11.31 3.60 16.03
C ILE A 214 -10.63 2.96 17.23
N LYS A 215 -10.72 1.63 17.35
CA LYS A 215 -10.12 0.83 18.42
C LYS A 215 -9.02 -0.06 17.86
N PRO A 216 -7.75 0.06 18.31
CA PRO A 216 -6.68 -0.83 17.89
C PRO A 216 -6.83 -2.21 18.55
N ILE A 217 -7.19 -3.23 17.76
CA ILE A 217 -7.33 -4.61 18.22
C ILE A 217 -6.35 -5.48 17.42
N LYS A 218 -5.12 -5.67 17.93
CA LYS A 218 -4.02 -6.33 17.20
C LYS A 218 -4.27 -7.81 16.94
N SER A 219 -4.87 -8.52 17.91
CA SER A 219 -5.19 -9.95 17.82
C SER A 219 -6.34 -10.19 16.84
N ALA A 220 -6.15 -11.02 15.82
CA ALA A 220 -7.19 -11.35 14.86
C ALA A 220 -8.39 -12.08 15.50
N PRO A 221 -8.20 -13.10 16.38
CA PRO A 221 -9.31 -13.71 17.10
C PRO A 221 -10.10 -12.70 17.95
N SER A 222 -9.41 -11.77 18.63
CA SER A 222 -10.07 -10.74 19.44
C SER A 222 -10.87 -9.76 18.59
N ARG A 223 -10.37 -9.37 17.41
CA ARG A 223 -11.13 -8.53 16.45
C ARG A 223 -12.40 -9.23 15.97
N MET A 224 -12.28 -10.52 15.62
CA MET A 224 -13.43 -11.34 15.23
C MET A 224 -14.46 -11.44 16.33
N ALA A 225 -14.02 -11.72 17.56
CA ALA A 225 -14.91 -11.79 18.71
C ALA A 225 -15.64 -10.46 18.96
N ALA A 226 -14.93 -9.34 18.89
CA ALA A 226 -15.51 -8.00 19.07
C ALA A 226 -16.56 -7.67 17.98
N LEU A 227 -16.35 -8.08 16.73
CA LEU A 227 -17.33 -7.92 15.66
C LEU A 227 -18.58 -8.76 15.92
N LEU A 228 -18.40 -10.03 16.24
CA LEU A 228 -19.52 -10.97 16.46
C LEU A 228 -20.33 -10.63 17.74
N ALA A 229 -19.69 -10.06 18.75
CA ALA A 229 -20.34 -9.58 19.96
C ALA A 229 -21.04 -8.21 19.78
N GLY A 230 -20.81 -7.50 18.66
CA GLY A 230 -21.32 -6.16 18.45
C GLY A 230 -20.58 -5.07 19.23
N ASP A 231 -19.36 -5.34 19.74
CA ASP A 231 -18.51 -4.34 20.39
C ASP A 231 -17.92 -3.35 19.38
N VAL A 232 -17.75 -3.82 18.14
CA VAL A 232 -17.40 -3.00 16.96
C VAL A 232 -18.30 -3.33 15.79
N ASP A 233 -18.52 -2.36 14.91
CA ASP A 233 -19.39 -2.45 13.74
C ASP A 233 -18.62 -2.79 12.46
N PHE A 234 -17.30 -2.60 12.49
CA PHE A 234 -16.39 -2.82 11.37
C PHE A 234 -15.06 -3.38 11.87
N ILE A 235 -14.47 -4.30 11.12
CA ILE A 235 -13.07 -4.71 11.31
C ILE A 235 -12.31 -4.72 10.00
N ASP A 236 -11.01 -4.42 10.06
CA ASP A 236 -10.07 -4.66 8.97
C ASP A 236 -9.36 -6.00 9.12
N ASN A 237 -8.67 -6.44 8.07
CA ASN A 237 -7.81 -7.63 8.09
C ASN A 237 -8.51 -8.88 8.64
N VAL A 238 -9.64 -9.24 8.05
CA VAL A 238 -10.37 -10.48 8.35
C VAL A 238 -9.45 -11.68 8.10
N PRO A 239 -9.32 -12.65 9.05
CA PRO A 239 -8.59 -13.89 8.79
C PRO A 239 -9.21 -14.67 7.62
N THR A 240 -8.37 -15.20 6.76
CA THR A 240 -8.86 -15.93 5.57
C THR A 240 -9.71 -17.14 5.95
N THR A 241 -9.38 -17.82 7.05
CA THR A 241 -10.10 -18.97 7.60
C THR A 241 -11.53 -18.65 8.07
N ASP A 242 -11.84 -17.37 8.34
CA ASP A 242 -13.16 -16.97 8.82
C ASP A 242 -14.09 -16.48 7.70
N ILE A 243 -13.57 -16.30 6.48
CA ILE A 243 -14.32 -15.67 5.37
C ILE A 243 -15.55 -16.48 4.99
N GLU A 244 -15.43 -17.82 4.81
CA GLU A 244 -16.56 -18.65 4.45
C GLU A 244 -17.64 -18.67 5.53
N ARG A 245 -17.26 -18.66 6.79
CA ARG A 245 -18.19 -18.53 7.91
C ARG A 245 -18.92 -17.19 7.86
N LEU A 246 -18.17 -16.08 7.69
CA LEU A 246 -18.75 -14.72 7.69
C LEU A 246 -19.66 -14.45 6.50
N LYS A 247 -19.45 -15.07 5.35
CA LYS A 247 -20.38 -14.99 4.20
C LYS A 247 -21.78 -15.48 4.52
N ASN A 248 -21.88 -16.40 5.48
CA ASN A 248 -23.13 -17.01 5.91
C ASN A 248 -23.66 -16.45 7.24
N GLU A 249 -22.92 -15.48 7.83
CA GLU A 249 -23.33 -14.87 9.12
C GLU A 249 -24.35 -13.77 8.89
N GLN A 250 -25.51 -13.89 9.55
CA GLN A 250 -26.58 -12.93 9.39
C GLN A 250 -26.18 -11.55 9.97
N GLY A 251 -26.39 -10.50 9.22
CA GLY A 251 -26.08 -9.12 9.61
C GLY A 251 -24.63 -8.70 9.42
N ILE A 252 -23.81 -9.56 8.81
CA ILE A 252 -22.41 -9.24 8.45
C ILE A 252 -22.27 -9.17 6.93
N GLU A 253 -21.61 -8.13 6.45
CA GLU A 253 -21.23 -7.96 5.06
C GLU A 253 -19.70 -7.96 4.91
N LEU A 254 -19.20 -8.69 3.90
CA LEU A 254 -17.78 -8.73 3.56
C LEU A 254 -17.48 -7.77 2.39
N SER A 255 -16.66 -6.76 2.64
CA SER A 255 -16.10 -5.92 1.60
C SER A 255 -14.71 -6.45 1.21
N GLN A 256 -14.56 -6.85 -0.05
CA GLN A 256 -13.33 -7.44 -0.58
C GLN A 256 -12.94 -6.77 -1.89
N GLY A 257 -11.65 -6.47 -2.05
CA GLY A 257 -11.11 -5.85 -3.25
C GLY A 257 -9.71 -6.32 -3.61
N ILE A 258 -9.32 -6.12 -4.86
CA ILE A 258 -7.98 -6.43 -5.35
C ILE A 258 -7.01 -5.36 -4.86
N SER A 259 -5.98 -5.79 -4.11
CA SER A 259 -4.91 -4.91 -3.67
C SER A 259 -3.94 -4.57 -4.82
N ASN A 260 -3.38 -3.37 -4.82
CA ASN A 260 -2.24 -3.02 -5.68
C ASN A 260 -0.94 -3.73 -5.30
N ARG A 261 -0.99 -4.57 -4.26
CA ARG A 261 0.18 -5.32 -3.78
C ARG A 261 0.27 -6.67 -4.45
N VAL A 262 1.42 -6.93 -5.07
CA VAL A 262 1.80 -8.25 -5.57
C VAL A 262 2.85 -8.86 -4.64
N ILE A 263 2.64 -10.11 -4.24
CA ILE A 263 3.62 -10.93 -3.55
C ILE A 263 4.42 -11.70 -4.61
N TYR A 264 5.73 -11.60 -4.54
CA TYR A 264 6.63 -12.16 -5.55
C TYR A 264 7.89 -12.75 -4.91
N LEU A 265 8.62 -13.49 -5.70
CA LEU A 265 9.90 -14.06 -5.32
C LEU A 265 11.03 -13.23 -5.94
N HIS A 266 12.00 -12.88 -5.12
CA HIS A 266 13.17 -12.15 -5.57
C HIS A 266 14.42 -13.03 -5.41
N LEU A 267 15.20 -13.15 -6.48
CA LEU A 267 16.32 -14.08 -6.59
C LEU A 267 17.63 -13.32 -6.73
N ASP A 268 18.72 -13.92 -6.30
CA ASP A 268 20.07 -13.38 -6.45
C ASP A 268 20.59 -13.55 -7.87
N HIS A 269 20.63 -12.48 -8.64
CA HIS A 269 21.08 -12.47 -10.02
C HIS A 269 22.58 -12.20 -10.18
N LYS A 270 23.28 -11.78 -9.10
CA LYS A 270 24.63 -11.21 -9.25
C LYS A 270 25.75 -12.05 -8.68
N ARG A 271 25.58 -12.57 -7.46
CA ARG A 271 26.68 -13.22 -6.76
C ARG A 271 27.04 -14.55 -7.44
N GLN A 272 28.33 -14.81 -7.62
CA GLN A 272 28.83 -16.11 -8.12
C GLN A 272 28.61 -17.19 -7.04
N ASP A 273 28.95 -16.86 -5.80
CA ASP A 273 28.73 -17.71 -4.62
C ASP A 273 27.57 -17.11 -3.81
N SER A 274 26.39 -17.68 -3.97
CA SER A 274 25.20 -17.20 -3.30
C SER A 274 25.05 -17.92 -1.94
N PRO A 275 24.92 -17.20 -0.79
CA PRO A 275 25.18 -17.77 0.54
C PRO A 275 24.22 -18.90 0.96
N PHE A 276 23.02 -18.94 0.41
CA PHE A 276 21.98 -19.93 0.75
C PHE A 276 21.68 -20.86 -0.43
N VAL A 277 22.69 -21.10 -1.27
CA VAL A 277 22.63 -22.03 -2.40
C VAL A 277 23.80 -22.99 -2.28
N LYS A 278 23.53 -24.30 -2.35
CA LYS A 278 24.54 -25.36 -2.24
C LYS A 278 24.26 -26.47 -3.24
N ALA A 279 25.28 -27.27 -3.54
CA ALA A 279 25.07 -28.53 -4.25
C ALA A 279 24.23 -29.48 -3.38
N ASN A 280 23.50 -30.42 -3.99
CA ASN A 280 22.78 -31.43 -3.25
C ASN A 280 23.77 -32.29 -2.44
N GLY A 281 23.54 -32.39 -1.13
CA GLY A 281 24.43 -33.04 -0.18
C GLY A 281 25.50 -32.12 0.43
N GLY A 282 25.34 -30.79 0.26
CA GLY A 282 26.23 -29.75 0.78
C GLY A 282 27.42 -29.48 -0.17
N GLY A 283 28.12 -28.43 0.04
CA GLY A 283 29.25 -28.01 -0.81
C GLY A 283 28.92 -26.81 -1.72
N ALA A 284 29.97 -26.14 -2.18
CA ALA A 284 29.86 -24.97 -3.03
C ALA A 284 29.36 -25.33 -4.43
N ILE A 285 28.52 -24.48 -4.99
CA ILE A 285 28.08 -24.54 -6.40
C ILE A 285 28.02 -23.13 -6.94
N LYS A 286 28.37 -22.94 -8.21
CA LYS A 286 28.14 -21.67 -8.90
C LYS A 286 26.65 -21.36 -8.85
N ASN A 287 26.30 -20.13 -8.50
CA ASN A 287 24.91 -19.70 -8.31
C ASN A 287 24.01 -20.01 -9.54
N PRO A 288 23.15 -21.04 -9.47
CA PRO A 288 22.31 -21.42 -10.59
C PRO A 288 21.17 -20.40 -10.85
N LEU A 289 20.87 -19.52 -9.87
CA LEU A 289 19.84 -18.49 -10.03
C LEU A 289 20.21 -17.40 -11.05
N GLN A 290 21.49 -17.36 -11.49
CA GLN A 290 21.94 -16.50 -12.58
C GLN A 290 21.42 -16.97 -13.95
N ASP A 291 21.14 -18.27 -14.10
CA ASP A 291 20.61 -18.84 -15.36
C ASP A 291 19.09 -18.61 -15.44
N HIS A 292 18.63 -17.96 -16.51
CA HIS A 292 17.21 -17.68 -16.69
C HIS A 292 16.36 -18.96 -16.79
N ARG A 293 16.91 -20.08 -17.30
CA ARG A 293 16.24 -21.38 -17.38
C ARG A 293 15.92 -21.92 -15.98
N VAL A 294 16.82 -21.71 -15.02
CA VAL A 294 16.59 -22.07 -13.61
C VAL A 294 15.49 -21.20 -12.99
N ARG A 295 15.51 -19.90 -13.25
CA ARG A 295 14.44 -19.00 -12.74
C ARG A 295 13.09 -19.35 -13.36
N LYS A 296 13.05 -19.68 -14.66
CA LYS A 296 11.85 -20.16 -15.35
C LYS A 296 11.37 -21.49 -14.78
N ALA A 297 12.29 -22.42 -14.49
CA ALA A 297 11.96 -23.69 -13.83
C ALA A 297 11.33 -23.48 -12.45
N ILE A 298 11.88 -22.58 -11.65
CA ILE A 298 11.28 -22.19 -10.34
C ILE A 298 9.86 -21.68 -10.55
N SER A 299 9.64 -20.80 -11.53
CA SER A 299 8.31 -20.27 -11.81
C SER A 299 7.32 -21.35 -12.24
N LYS A 300 7.71 -22.28 -13.14
CA LYS A 300 6.90 -23.42 -13.60
C LYS A 300 6.60 -24.45 -12.50
N ALA A 301 7.49 -24.60 -11.53
CA ALA A 301 7.31 -25.53 -10.43
C ALA A 301 6.26 -25.06 -9.39
N ILE A 302 5.90 -23.77 -9.40
CA ILE A 302 4.98 -23.17 -8.43
C ILE A 302 3.53 -23.29 -8.93
N ASN A 303 2.73 -24.09 -8.25
CA ASN A 303 1.29 -24.20 -8.48
C ASN A 303 0.56 -23.03 -7.80
N ARG A 304 0.35 -21.95 -8.58
CA ARG A 304 -0.32 -20.75 -8.07
C ARG A 304 -1.79 -20.97 -7.75
N ASP A 305 -2.46 -21.88 -8.48
CA ASP A 305 -3.85 -22.25 -8.17
C ASP A 305 -3.95 -22.91 -6.79
N ALA A 306 -3.06 -23.86 -6.50
CA ALA A 306 -3.03 -24.50 -5.18
C ALA A 306 -2.68 -23.50 -4.04
N ILE A 307 -1.85 -22.50 -4.31
CA ILE A 307 -1.59 -21.42 -3.31
C ILE A 307 -2.87 -20.59 -3.11
N VAL A 308 -3.53 -20.17 -4.17
CA VAL A 308 -4.78 -19.40 -4.07
C VAL A 308 -5.85 -20.18 -3.31
N ASP A 309 -6.09 -21.42 -3.71
CA ASP A 309 -7.22 -22.21 -3.20
C ASP A 309 -6.98 -22.72 -1.77
N ARG A 310 -5.76 -23.19 -1.45
CA ARG A 310 -5.48 -23.92 -0.20
C ARG A 310 -4.71 -23.13 0.85
N VAL A 311 -3.90 -22.16 0.42
CA VAL A 311 -3.11 -21.33 1.34
C VAL A 311 -3.81 -20.00 1.60
N MET A 312 -4.47 -19.46 0.56
CA MET A 312 -5.12 -18.16 0.61
C MET A 312 -6.66 -18.26 0.71
N GLU A 313 -7.22 -19.46 0.85
CA GLU A 313 -8.67 -19.70 1.00
C GLU A 313 -9.48 -18.98 -0.11
N GLY A 314 -8.98 -18.97 -1.34
CA GLY A 314 -9.63 -18.34 -2.49
C GLY A 314 -9.58 -16.79 -2.54
N VAL A 315 -8.94 -16.13 -1.58
CA VAL A 315 -8.95 -14.66 -1.50
C VAL A 315 -7.78 -13.97 -2.22
N ALA A 316 -7.00 -14.70 -2.97
CA ALA A 316 -5.90 -14.15 -3.76
C ALA A 316 -6.16 -14.31 -5.26
N ILE A 317 -5.43 -13.55 -6.06
CA ILE A 317 -5.44 -13.64 -7.53
C ILE A 317 -4.01 -13.92 -8.01
N LYS A 318 -3.88 -14.83 -8.97
CA LYS A 318 -2.60 -15.14 -9.61
C LYS A 318 -2.07 -13.91 -10.34
N ALA A 319 -0.79 -13.59 -10.16
CA ALA A 319 -0.13 -12.48 -10.84
C ALA A 319 0.91 -12.97 -11.85
N GLY A 320 0.95 -12.35 -13.02
CA GLY A 320 1.97 -12.54 -14.06
C GLY A 320 2.96 -11.38 -14.13
N GLN A 321 2.72 -10.30 -13.37
CA GLN A 321 3.56 -9.10 -13.36
C GLN A 321 3.45 -8.38 -12.01
N LEU A 322 4.16 -7.26 -11.83
CA LEU A 322 4.32 -6.58 -10.54
C LEU A 322 3.18 -5.62 -10.16
N LEU A 323 2.14 -5.55 -10.97
CA LEU A 323 0.88 -4.85 -10.69
C LEU A 323 -0.31 -5.66 -11.20
N PRO A 324 -1.48 -5.53 -10.57
CA PRO A 324 -2.72 -6.12 -11.08
C PRO A 324 -3.14 -5.50 -12.43
N GLU A 325 -3.99 -6.23 -13.14
CA GLU A 325 -4.63 -5.74 -14.35
C GLU A 325 -5.48 -4.48 -14.09
N GLY A 326 -5.47 -3.54 -15.04
CA GLY A 326 -6.19 -2.27 -14.95
C GLY A 326 -5.41 -1.12 -14.32
N PHE A 327 -4.20 -1.35 -13.80
CA PHE A 327 -3.30 -0.29 -13.38
C PHE A 327 -2.49 0.28 -14.55
N PHE A 328 -2.05 1.54 -14.44
CA PHE A 328 -1.32 2.22 -15.50
C PHE A 328 0.04 1.56 -15.80
N GLY A 329 0.31 1.30 -17.07
CA GLY A 329 1.59 0.74 -17.53
C GLY A 329 1.74 -0.77 -17.35
N VAL A 330 0.67 -1.50 -16.98
CA VAL A 330 0.68 -2.96 -17.00
C VAL A 330 0.60 -3.50 -18.43
N SER A 331 1.24 -4.63 -18.69
CA SER A 331 1.17 -5.29 -19.98
C SER A 331 -0.06 -6.20 -20.08
N PRO A 332 -0.84 -6.14 -21.17
CA PRO A 332 -1.89 -7.12 -21.45
C PRO A 332 -1.35 -8.51 -21.82
N ASN A 333 -0.08 -8.60 -22.20
CA ASN A 333 0.55 -9.81 -22.73
C ASN A 333 1.10 -10.73 -21.63
N LEU A 334 1.43 -10.19 -20.45
CA LEU A 334 1.97 -10.98 -19.35
C LEU A 334 0.86 -11.67 -18.58
N LYS A 335 0.92 -13.00 -18.57
CA LYS A 335 0.00 -13.87 -17.82
C LYS A 335 0.79 -14.66 -16.77
N PRO A 336 0.11 -15.12 -15.69
CA PRO A 336 0.75 -16.00 -14.71
C PRO A 336 1.35 -17.23 -15.40
N GLU A 337 2.58 -17.59 -15.03
CA GLU A 337 3.23 -18.80 -15.56
C GLU A 337 2.39 -20.04 -15.20
N PRO A 338 2.07 -20.89 -16.18
CA PRO A 338 1.37 -22.15 -15.94
C PRO A 338 2.19 -23.11 -15.06
N TYR A 339 1.51 -23.87 -14.20
CA TYR A 339 2.13 -24.95 -13.44
C TYR A 339 2.53 -26.09 -14.37
N ASP A 340 3.84 -26.35 -14.47
CA ASP A 340 4.41 -27.38 -15.34
C ASP A 340 5.69 -27.96 -14.69
N PRO A 341 5.54 -28.90 -13.73
CA PRO A 341 6.69 -29.48 -13.03
C PRO A 341 7.56 -30.35 -13.94
N ALA A 342 7.01 -30.90 -15.02
CA ALA A 342 7.79 -31.67 -16.00
C ALA A 342 8.71 -30.75 -16.82
N GLY A 343 8.15 -29.64 -17.33
CA GLY A 343 8.93 -28.59 -17.98
C GLY A 343 9.96 -27.94 -17.06
N ALA A 344 9.65 -27.80 -15.76
CA ALA A 344 10.62 -27.31 -14.78
C ALA A 344 11.82 -28.24 -14.66
N LYS A 345 11.63 -29.56 -14.53
CA LYS A 345 12.72 -30.55 -14.49
C LYS A 345 13.54 -30.54 -15.78
N LYS A 346 12.90 -30.43 -16.95
CA LYS A 346 13.58 -30.32 -18.23
C LYS A 346 14.50 -29.10 -18.27
N LEU A 347 14.00 -27.92 -17.88
CA LEU A 347 14.80 -26.68 -17.84
C LEU A 347 15.98 -26.77 -16.86
N LEU A 348 15.81 -27.43 -15.70
CA LEU A 348 16.91 -27.68 -14.75
C LEU A 348 18.00 -28.56 -15.38
N ALA A 349 17.61 -29.60 -16.11
CA ALA A 349 18.55 -30.45 -16.82
C ALA A 349 19.31 -29.69 -17.92
N GLU A 350 18.61 -28.90 -18.73
CA GLU A 350 19.20 -28.04 -19.76
C GLU A 350 20.15 -26.98 -19.19
N ALA A 351 19.89 -26.52 -17.96
CA ALA A 351 20.74 -25.59 -17.24
C ALA A 351 21.96 -26.24 -16.55
N GLY A 352 22.12 -27.57 -16.70
CA GLY A 352 23.25 -28.33 -16.10
C GLY A 352 23.08 -28.72 -14.66
N VAL A 353 21.88 -28.63 -14.12
CA VAL A 353 21.51 -29.01 -12.73
C VAL A 353 20.38 -30.05 -12.71
N PRO A 354 20.51 -31.22 -13.39
CA PRO A 354 19.44 -32.19 -13.56
C PRO A 354 18.91 -32.76 -12.23
N ASN A 355 19.77 -32.83 -11.23
CA ASN A 355 19.43 -33.31 -9.90
C ASN A 355 18.99 -32.19 -8.94
N GLY A 356 18.88 -30.95 -9.45
CA GLY A 356 18.59 -29.77 -8.65
C GLY A 356 19.75 -29.32 -7.77
N PHE A 357 19.43 -28.60 -6.69
CA PHE A 357 20.38 -28.02 -5.73
C PHE A 357 19.66 -27.71 -4.41
N GLU A 358 20.41 -27.36 -3.37
CA GLU A 358 19.85 -26.90 -2.09
C GLU A 358 19.67 -25.38 -2.14
N LEU A 359 18.53 -24.91 -1.65
CA LEU A 359 18.12 -23.50 -1.63
C LEU A 359 17.38 -23.19 -0.34
N THR A 360 17.59 -22.00 0.24
CA THR A 360 16.75 -21.52 1.33
C THR A 360 15.87 -20.38 0.84
N ILE A 361 14.53 -20.51 1.05
CA ILE A 361 13.60 -19.40 0.90
C ILE A 361 13.47 -18.67 2.23
N HIS A 362 13.65 -17.35 2.22
CA HIS A 362 13.45 -16.49 3.38
C HIS A 362 12.20 -15.64 3.20
N GLY A 363 11.42 -15.49 4.27
CA GLY A 363 10.20 -14.69 4.26
C GLY A 363 9.88 -14.04 5.61
N PRO A 364 9.01 -13.01 5.63
CA PRO A 364 8.42 -12.56 6.88
C PRO A 364 7.33 -13.55 7.35
N ASN A 365 6.94 -13.45 8.63
CA ASN A 365 5.85 -14.24 9.20
C ASN A 365 4.76 -13.38 9.87
N ASP A 366 4.87 -12.05 9.74
CA ASP A 366 3.94 -11.08 10.35
C ASP A 366 3.66 -9.87 9.44
N ARG A 367 3.98 -9.97 8.13
CA ARG A 367 3.88 -8.84 7.20
C ARG A 367 2.73 -8.96 6.22
N TYR A 368 2.58 -10.09 5.57
CA TYR A 368 1.58 -10.33 4.52
C TYR A 368 0.56 -11.36 4.99
N ILE A 369 -0.54 -11.49 4.27
CA ILE A 369 -1.52 -12.54 4.54
C ILE A 369 -0.87 -13.89 4.26
N ASN A 370 -0.84 -14.77 5.24
CA ASN A 370 -0.33 -16.15 5.16
C ASN A 370 1.11 -16.27 4.62
N ASP A 371 1.97 -15.28 4.83
CA ASP A 371 3.33 -15.21 4.26
C ASP A 371 4.20 -16.43 4.60
N ALA A 372 4.24 -16.87 5.85
CA ALA A 372 4.97 -18.07 6.24
C ALA A 372 4.43 -19.33 5.55
N LYS A 373 3.10 -19.50 5.49
CA LYS A 373 2.45 -20.64 4.81
C LYS A 373 2.73 -20.66 3.32
N ILE A 374 2.80 -19.49 2.68
CA ILE A 374 3.19 -19.37 1.26
C ILE A 374 4.63 -19.83 1.06
N CYS A 375 5.57 -19.42 1.92
CA CYS A 375 6.96 -19.89 1.87
C CYS A 375 7.05 -21.41 2.00
N GLU A 376 6.32 -22.01 2.94
CA GLU A 376 6.26 -23.47 3.16
C GLU A 376 5.72 -24.19 1.93
N ALA A 377 4.61 -23.72 1.36
CA ALA A 377 4.03 -24.30 0.15
C ALA A 377 4.99 -24.25 -1.04
N ILE A 378 5.67 -23.11 -1.25
CA ILE A 378 6.67 -22.95 -2.31
C ILE A 378 7.86 -23.91 -2.08
N GLY A 379 8.37 -24.00 -0.84
CA GLY A 379 9.45 -24.91 -0.48
C GLY A 379 9.14 -26.38 -0.82
N GLN A 380 7.92 -26.82 -0.52
CA GLN A 380 7.44 -28.17 -0.87
C GLN A 380 7.35 -28.38 -2.39
N MET A 381 6.82 -27.38 -3.12
CA MET A 381 6.68 -27.47 -4.58
C MET A 381 8.03 -27.54 -5.29
N LEU A 382 9.00 -26.74 -4.89
CA LEU A 382 10.36 -26.74 -5.43
C LEU A 382 11.09 -28.05 -5.14
N SER A 383 10.89 -28.62 -3.94
CA SER A 383 11.48 -29.91 -3.57
C SER A 383 11.01 -31.05 -4.46
N ARG A 384 9.77 -31.02 -4.97
CA ARG A 384 9.22 -32.02 -5.92
C ARG A 384 9.91 -32.03 -7.28
N VAL A 385 10.55 -30.94 -7.67
CA VAL A 385 11.29 -30.85 -8.94
C VAL A 385 12.82 -30.99 -8.76
N GLY A 386 13.28 -31.30 -7.52
CA GLY A 386 14.68 -31.55 -7.22
C GLY A 386 15.42 -30.39 -6.55
N ILE A 387 14.79 -29.21 -6.44
CA ILE A 387 15.37 -28.08 -5.70
C ILE A 387 15.04 -28.28 -4.21
N ARG A 388 15.96 -28.84 -3.42
CA ARG A 388 15.77 -29.08 -1.98
C ARG A 388 15.69 -27.75 -1.23
N THR A 389 14.47 -27.35 -0.88
CA THR A 389 14.23 -26.01 -0.35
C THR A 389 13.97 -26.04 1.16
N SER A 390 14.86 -25.40 1.93
CA SER A 390 14.63 -25.05 3.33
C SER A 390 13.83 -23.76 3.43
N VAL A 391 13.03 -23.62 4.49
CA VAL A 391 12.18 -22.43 4.72
C VAL A 391 12.60 -21.78 6.03
N GLU A 392 12.96 -20.49 5.96
CA GLU A 392 13.26 -19.66 7.12
C GLU A 392 12.34 -18.43 7.11
N THR A 393 11.48 -18.33 8.11
CA THR A 393 10.64 -17.15 8.30
C THR A 393 10.96 -16.44 9.62
N MET A 394 10.76 -15.12 9.62
CA MET A 394 11.09 -14.29 10.77
C MET A 394 10.22 -13.03 10.83
N PRO A 395 10.14 -12.35 11.99
CA PRO A 395 9.44 -11.08 12.10
C PRO A 395 9.95 -10.04 11.10
N LYS A 396 9.03 -9.24 10.51
CA LYS A 396 9.34 -8.27 9.45
C LYS A 396 10.48 -7.31 9.77
N SER A 397 10.63 -6.91 11.02
CA SER A 397 11.71 -6.01 11.45
C SER A 397 13.10 -6.64 11.26
N VAL A 398 13.24 -7.91 11.62
CA VAL A 398 14.46 -8.71 11.41
C VAL A 398 14.64 -9.01 9.94
N TYR A 399 13.56 -9.49 9.30
CA TYR A 399 13.56 -9.88 7.88
C TYR A 399 14.04 -8.75 6.95
N PHE A 400 13.44 -7.57 7.03
CA PHE A 400 13.80 -6.47 6.13
C PHE A 400 15.19 -5.89 6.39
N ASN A 401 15.65 -5.93 7.64
CA ASN A 401 17.01 -5.52 7.98
C ASN A 401 18.03 -6.48 7.32
N ARG A 402 17.86 -7.79 7.51
CA ARG A 402 18.72 -8.82 6.89
C ARG A 402 18.61 -8.81 5.37
N ALA A 403 17.40 -8.79 4.81
CA ALA A 403 17.18 -8.76 3.36
C ALA A 403 17.79 -7.54 2.66
N SER A 404 18.00 -6.43 3.36
CA SER A 404 18.52 -5.21 2.77
C SER A 404 19.98 -4.91 3.13
N ARG A 405 20.43 -5.30 4.34
CA ARG A 405 21.71 -4.86 4.92
C ARG A 405 22.43 -5.94 5.76
N GLY A 406 21.91 -7.16 5.84
CA GLY A 406 22.46 -8.22 6.70
C GLY A 406 23.72 -8.87 6.14
N GLY A 407 24.01 -8.74 4.86
CA GLY A 407 25.19 -9.28 4.24
C GLY A 407 26.46 -8.41 4.42
N PRO A 408 27.62 -8.95 4.02
CA PRO A 408 28.89 -8.24 4.10
C PRO A 408 28.83 -6.87 3.44
N GLY A 409 29.42 -5.86 4.07
CA GLY A 409 29.40 -4.48 3.55
C GLY A 409 28.01 -3.81 3.56
N LYS A 410 27.09 -4.29 4.42
CA LYS A 410 25.69 -3.83 4.50
C LYS A 410 24.93 -4.01 3.17
N THR A 411 25.16 -5.12 2.51
CA THR A 411 24.46 -5.54 1.29
C THR A 411 23.29 -6.49 1.61
N PRO A 412 22.39 -6.81 0.65
CA PRO A 412 21.39 -7.85 0.80
C PRO A 412 22.02 -9.19 1.20
N GLU A 413 21.47 -9.85 2.24
CA GLU A 413 22.01 -11.10 2.76
C GLU A 413 21.51 -12.32 1.96
N PHE A 414 20.22 -12.39 1.71
CA PHE A 414 19.54 -13.58 1.22
C PHE A 414 19.72 -13.82 -0.29
N SER A 415 19.55 -15.07 -0.70
CA SER A 415 19.61 -15.51 -2.10
C SER A 415 18.24 -15.62 -2.76
N PHE A 416 17.22 -16.00 -1.98
CA PHE A 416 15.87 -16.25 -2.45
C PHE A 416 14.88 -15.82 -1.39
N ILE A 417 14.01 -14.86 -1.72
CA ILE A 417 13.13 -14.22 -0.76
C ILE A 417 11.70 -14.09 -1.27
N LEU A 418 10.74 -14.23 -0.36
CA LEU A 418 9.34 -13.85 -0.57
C LEU A 418 9.14 -12.43 -0.08
N VAL A 419 8.68 -11.55 -0.96
CA VAL A 419 8.44 -10.14 -0.64
C VAL A 419 7.26 -9.60 -1.41
N GLY A 420 6.64 -8.53 -0.93
CA GLY A 420 5.52 -7.86 -1.59
C GLY A 420 5.85 -6.41 -1.92
N TRP A 421 5.38 -5.95 -3.06
CA TRP A 421 5.42 -4.56 -3.47
C TRP A 421 4.02 -4.01 -3.68
N GLY A 422 3.71 -2.88 -3.07
CA GLY A 422 2.52 -2.09 -3.36
C GLY A 422 2.96 -0.78 -4.02
N ALA A 423 2.49 -0.53 -5.22
CA ALA A 423 2.85 0.67 -5.97
C ALA A 423 2.05 1.87 -5.46
N GLY A 424 2.66 2.67 -4.58
CA GLY A 424 2.03 3.84 -3.96
C GLY A 424 1.58 4.92 -4.95
N THR A 425 2.20 4.97 -6.13
CA THR A 425 1.85 5.90 -7.22
C THR A 425 0.80 5.34 -8.18
N GLY A 426 0.34 4.10 -7.97
CA GLY A 426 -0.69 3.46 -8.81
C GLY A 426 -0.22 3.11 -10.23
N GLU A 427 1.09 3.04 -10.50
CA GLU A 427 1.60 2.75 -11.83
C GLU A 427 2.87 1.89 -11.88
N ALA A 428 3.15 1.31 -13.05
CA ALA A 428 4.24 0.34 -13.27
C ALA A 428 5.65 0.94 -13.13
N SER A 429 5.82 2.26 -13.26
CA SER A 429 7.13 2.88 -13.06
C SER A 429 7.65 2.68 -11.62
N SER A 430 6.75 2.57 -10.63
CA SER A 430 7.13 2.35 -9.22
C SER A 430 7.90 1.04 -9.01
N PRO A 431 7.35 -0.15 -9.35
CA PRO A 431 8.10 -1.40 -9.23
C PRO A 431 9.29 -1.48 -10.21
N LEU A 432 9.15 -1.00 -11.45
CA LEU A 432 10.24 -1.00 -12.43
C LEU A 432 11.46 -0.22 -11.91
N LYS A 433 11.27 1.03 -11.50
CA LYS A 433 12.32 1.87 -10.94
C LYS A 433 12.97 1.27 -9.69
N SER A 434 12.15 0.69 -8.81
CA SER A 434 12.62 0.31 -7.46
C SER A 434 13.16 -1.11 -7.37
N LEU A 435 12.62 -2.05 -8.18
CA LEU A 435 12.89 -3.49 -8.06
C LEU A 435 13.71 -4.04 -9.22
N LEU A 436 13.53 -3.52 -10.44
CA LEU A 436 14.07 -4.07 -11.67
C LEU A 436 15.15 -3.20 -12.31
N HIS A 437 15.11 -1.88 -12.12
CA HIS A 437 16.22 -1.03 -12.57
C HIS A 437 17.52 -1.41 -11.88
N THR A 438 18.63 -1.39 -12.61
CA THR A 438 19.97 -1.59 -12.06
C THR A 438 20.19 -0.69 -10.84
N TYR A 439 20.76 -1.27 -9.77
CA TYR A 439 21.00 -0.53 -8.54
C TYR A 439 21.99 0.61 -8.73
N ASP A 440 21.52 1.83 -8.53
CA ASP A 440 22.31 3.06 -8.54
C ASP A 440 21.91 3.94 -7.36
N LYS A 441 22.73 3.92 -6.31
CA LYS A 441 22.49 4.68 -5.09
C LYS A 441 22.49 6.19 -5.33
N SER A 442 23.34 6.66 -6.25
CA SER A 442 23.52 8.10 -6.51
C SER A 442 22.28 8.73 -7.16
N ARG A 443 21.64 7.99 -8.07
CA ARG A 443 20.43 8.41 -8.78
C ARG A 443 19.14 7.92 -8.12
N GLY A 444 19.21 7.05 -7.11
CA GLY A 444 18.05 6.51 -6.39
C GLY A 444 17.30 5.40 -7.15
N PHE A 445 17.95 4.75 -8.10
CA PHE A 445 17.39 3.61 -8.83
C PHE A 445 17.69 2.28 -8.14
N GLY A 446 16.81 1.31 -8.33
CA GLY A 446 17.00 -0.05 -7.84
C GLY A 446 17.11 -0.16 -6.31
N ALA A 447 16.58 0.81 -5.55
CA ALA A 447 16.74 0.87 -4.09
C ALA A 447 16.22 -0.37 -3.36
N SER A 448 15.25 -1.07 -3.94
CA SER A 448 14.69 -2.34 -3.45
C SER A 448 15.07 -3.54 -4.32
N ASN A 449 15.96 -3.37 -5.27
CA ASN A 449 16.50 -4.46 -6.10
C ASN A 449 17.53 -5.28 -5.30
N ARG A 450 17.03 -6.10 -4.38
CA ARG A 450 17.85 -6.91 -3.48
C ARG A 450 18.59 -8.03 -4.20
N GLY A 451 18.01 -8.56 -5.27
CA GLY A 451 18.61 -9.59 -6.12
C GLY A 451 19.64 -9.07 -7.11
N ARG A 452 19.79 -7.74 -7.23
CA ARG A 452 20.74 -7.10 -8.15
C ARG A 452 20.52 -7.50 -9.62
N TYR A 453 19.26 -7.68 -10.03
CA TYR A 453 18.90 -7.74 -11.43
C TYR A 453 19.44 -6.51 -12.17
N SER A 454 19.88 -6.70 -13.42
CA SER A 454 20.40 -5.61 -14.26
C SER A 454 20.14 -5.95 -15.72
N ASN A 455 19.53 -5.00 -16.42
CA ASN A 455 19.34 -5.06 -17.87
C ASN A 455 19.37 -3.61 -18.41
N PRO A 456 20.39 -3.22 -19.18
CA PRO A 456 20.56 -1.85 -19.68
C PRO A 456 19.38 -1.36 -20.55
N GLU A 457 18.71 -2.25 -21.26
CA GLU A 457 17.57 -1.88 -22.10
C GLU A 457 16.33 -1.58 -21.24
N VAL A 458 16.08 -2.38 -20.20
CA VAL A 458 15.04 -2.09 -19.20
C VAL A 458 15.34 -0.76 -18.51
N ASP A 459 16.58 -0.52 -18.09
CA ASP A 459 17.00 0.72 -17.46
C ASP A 459 16.69 1.93 -18.35
N ARG A 460 17.08 1.87 -19.62
CA ARG A 460 16.82 2.93 -20.59
C ARG A 460 15.31 3.20 -20.77
N MET A 461 14.51 2.14 -20.95
CA MET A 461 13.05 2.29 -21.08
C MET A 461 12.41 2.90 -19.85
N VAL A 462 12.84 2.52 -18.66
CA VAL A 462 12.34 3.06 -17.40
C VAL A 462 12.71 4.54 -17.26
N GLU A 463 13.97 4.90 -17.54
CA GLU A 463 14.45 6.28 -17.45
C GLU A 463 13.72 7.19 -18.47
N GLU A 464 13.50 6.71 -19.69
CA GLU A 464 12.73 7.40 -20.72
C GLU A 464 11.28 7.59 -20.29
N ALA A 465 10.62 6.55 -19.77
CA ALA A 465 9.24 6.66 -19.28
C ALA A 465 9.11 7.64 -18.10
N LEU A 466 10.10 7.72 -17.22
CA LEU A 466 10.12 8.65 -16.08
C LEU A 466 10.30 10.12 -16.50
N ALA A 467 10.65 10.40 -17.75
CA ALA A 467 10.76 11.75 -18.32
C ALA A 467 9.67 12.05 -19.35
N MET A 468 8.83 11.09 -19.71
CA MET A 468 7.84 11.21 -20.81
C MET A 468 6.50 11.74 -20.30
N ILE A 469 6.11 12.92 -20.74
CA ILE A 469 4.83 13.57 -20.37
C ILE A 469 3.64 12.97 -21.14
N ASP A 470 3.85 12.48 -22.38
CA ASP A 470 2.80 11.80 -23.16
C ASP A 470 2.37 10.50 -22.47
N GLU A 471 1.20 10.48 -21.87
CA GLU A 471 0.68 9.36 -21.07
C GLU A 471 0.54 8.08 -21.89
N THR A 472 0.09 8.15 -23.14
CA THR A 472 -0.13 6.97 -23.98
C THR A 472 1.19 6.31 -24.36
N LYS A 473 2.18 7.09 -24.78
CA LYS A 473 3.51 6.57 -25.08
C LYS A 473 4.19 6.05 -23.84
N ARG A 474 4.05 6.73 -22.71
CA ARG A 474 4.59 6.33 -21.41
C ARG A 474 3.99 5.00 -20.94
N GLN A 475 2.67 4.83 -21.02
CA GLN A 475 1.98 3.58 -20.68
C GLN A 475 2.52 2.40 -21.50
N ASN A 476 2.65 2.58 -22.82
CA ASN A 476 3.16 1.54 -23.72
C ASN A 476 4.62 1.21 -23.44
N LEU A 477 5.44 2.20 -23.13
CA LEU A 477 6.86 2.00 -22.82
C LEU A 477 7.05 1.24 -21.50
N LEU A 478 6.28 1.56 -20.48
CA LEU A 478 6.27 0.84 -19.19
C LEU A 478 5.82 -0.62 -19.35
N ALA A 479 4.78 -0.86 -20.17
CA ALA A 479 4.33 -2.21 -20.49
C ALA A 479 5.44 -3.04 -21.15
N LYS A 480 6.11 -2.49 -22.17
CA LYS A 480 7.26 -3.13 -22.85
C LYS A 480 8.45 -3.38 -21.91
N ALA A 481 8.78 -2.39 -21.06
CA ALA A 481 9.84 -2.57 -20.07
C ALA A 481 9.52 -3.71 -19.09
N THR A 482 8.24 -3.86 -18.71
CA THR A 482 7.79 -4.97 -17.85
C THR A 482 7.91 -6.31 -18.58
N GLU A 483 7.51 -6.39 -19.85
CA GLU A 483 7.62 -7.61 -20.67
C GLU A 483 9.07 -8.08 -20.84
N LEU A 484 9.99 -7.14 -21.00
CA LEU A 484 11.42 -7.46 -21.14
C LEU A 484 12.04 -7.90 -19.81
N ALA A 485 11.52 -7.42 -18.67
CA ALA A 485 12.14 -7.67 -17.37
C ALA A 485 11.59 -8.93 -16.66
N ILE A 486 10.42 -9.45 -17.05
CA ILE A 486 9.74 -10.60 -16.45
C ILE A 486 9.72 -11.79 -17.39
#